data_1c3d6d6c2dca99d17390a0008383ab66
#
_entry.id   1c3d6d6c2dca99d17390a0008383ab66
#
_cell.length_a   1.000
_cell.length_b   1.000
_cell.length_c   1.000
_cell.angle_alpha   90.00
_cell.angle_beta   90.00
_cell.angle_gamma   90.00
#
_symmetry.space_group_name_H-M   'P 1'
#
loop_
_entity.id
_entity.type
_entity.pdbx_description
1 polymer ?
#
loop_
_entity_poly.entity_id
_entity_poly.type
_entity_poly.pdbx_seq_one_letter_code
_entity_poly.pdbx_strand_id
1 'polypeptide(L)'
;MTEMKAFTGTYKIPYVFLKKYKILGFLLALWYTVCMKKNNLKHARTCVYNINYHFVWSVKYRRKVITPEIESYMRDLIQQIAVDKGFAVDEFESGEGDHVHLFVTAPPKMSPSLLVQYLKGITGRKLMEQFPQLRQKLWKGELWNHSYYVETVGDVSAETIRKYIEHQSKQY
;
A
#
# COMPACT_ATOMS: atom_id res chain seq x y z
N MET A 1 16.26 1.57 46.38
CA MET A 1 16.17 0.40 45.44
C MET A 1 14.71 0.28 44.99
N THR A 2 14.39 0.86 43.89
CA THR A 2 13.03 0.82 43.34
C THR A 2 13.10 0.11 42.00
N GLU A 3 12.61 -1.11 41.99
CA GLU A 3 12.49 -1.91 40.77
C GLU A 3 11.38 -1.35 39.91
N MET A 4 11.73 -0.81 38.75
CA MET A 4 10.79 -0.61 37.66
C MET A 4 10.65 -1.92 36.89
N LYS A 5 9.49 -2.57 37.04
CA LYS A 5 9.11 -3.74 36.24
C LYS A 5 9.11 -3.39 34.74
N ALA A 6 9.97 -4.04 34.00
CA ALA A 6 10.10 -3.90 32.57
C ALA A 6 8.89 -4.52 31.85
N PHE A 7 8.34 -3.77 30.93
CA PHE A 7 7.36 -4.22 29.96
C PHE A 7 8.04 -5.19 28.99
N THR A 8 7.49 -6.39 28.85
CA THR A 8 8.02 -7.50 28.03
C THR A 8 7.88 -7.22 26.54
N GLY A 9 8.97 -6.84 25.90
CA GLY A 9 9.17 -6.83 24.45
C GLY A 9 10.66 -6.93 24.15
N THR A 10 11.08 -7.92 23.44
CA THR A 10 12.35 -8.64 23.28
C THR A 10 13.59 -7.85 22.79
N TYR A 11 13.85 -6.63 23.22
CA TYR A 11 15.14 -5.97 22.98
C TYR A 11 15.66 -5.32 24.25
N LYS A 12 16.61 -6.00 24.91
CA LYS A 12 17.39 -5.45 26.04
C LYS A 12 18.42 -4.46 25.51
N ILE A 13 18.19 -3.17 25.72
CA ILE A 13 19.23 -2.17 25.55
C ILE A 13 20.21 -2.34 26.74
N PRO A 14 21.53 -2.50 26.51
CA PRO A 14 22.49 -2.64 27.60
C PRO A 14 22.47 -1.40 28.49
N TYR A 15 22.23 -1.58 29.77
CA TYR A 15 22.19 -0.53 30.83
C TYR A 15 23.43 0.37 30.86
N VAL A 16 24.54 -0.09 30.32
CA VAL A 16 25.81 0.64 30.22
C VAL A 16 25.74 1.84 29.27
N PHE A 17 24.82 1.84 28.28
CA PHE A 17 24.69 2.94 27.31
C PHE A 17 23.94 4.16 27.89
N LEU A 18 23.07 3.95 28.86
CA LEU A 18 22.23 5.01 29.44
C LEU A 18 22.96 5.93 30.41
N LYS A 19 24.13 5.50 30.96
CA LYS A 19 24.83 6.24 32.00
C LYS A 19 25.74 7.34 31.46
N LYS A 20 26.15 7.30 30.20
CA LYS A 20 27.13 8.22 29.61
C LYS A 20 26.52 9.47 28.94
N TYR A 21 25.23 9.43 28.59
CA TYR A 21 24.58 10.51 27.83
C TYR A 21 23.14 10.78 28.31
N LYS A 22 22.99 11.51 29.43
CA LYS A 22 21.66 11.83 30.00
C LYS A 22 20.70 12.55 29.02
N ILE A 23 21.22 13.40 28.16
CA ILE A 23 20.43 14.14 27.16
C ILE A 23 20.20 13.30 25.91
N LEU A 24 21.24 12.62 25.44
CA LEU A 24 21.16 11.72 24.27
C LEU A 24 20.29 10.49 24.58
N GLY A 25 20.32 9.98 25.82
CA GLY A 25 19.44 8.90 26.28
C GLY A 25 17.96 9.30 26.29
N PHE A 26 17.65 10.56 26.65
CA PHE A 26 16.27 11.06 26.62
C PHE A 26 15.78 11.25 25.17
N LEU A 27 16.62 11.77 24.28
CA LEU A 27 16.31 11.90 22.85
C LEU A 27 16.19 10.54 22.16
N LEU A 28 17.03 9.57 22.51
CA LEU A 28 16.94 8.20 22.01
C LEU A 28 15.70 7.47 22.57
N ALA A 29 15.36 7.68 23.83
CA ALA A 29 14.13 7.13 24.42
C ALA A 29 12.88 7.77 23.81
N LEU A 30 12.89 9.08 23.55
CA LEU A 30 11.81 9.78 22.87
C LEU A 30 11.70 9.31 21.41
N TRP A 31 12.83 9.15 20.70
CA TRP A 31 12.88 8.60 19.34
C TRP A 31 12.41 7.16 19.31
N TYR A 32 12.83 6.33 20.28
CA TYR A 32 12.37 4.95 20.45
C TYR A 32 10.86 4.90 20.74
N THR A 33 10.33 5.77 21.62
CA THR A 33 8.90 5.82 21.95
C THR A 33 8.06 6.28 20.76
N VAL A 34 8.55 7.23 19.97
CA VAL A 34 7.92 7.69 18.74
C VAL A 34 7.99 6.61 17.65
N CYS A 35 9.11 5.89 17.55
CA CYS A 35 9.29 4.82 16.57
C CYS A 35 8.48 3.55 16.91
N MET A 36 8.32 3.24 18.22
CA MET A 36 7.62 2.03 18.69
C MET A 36 6.09 2.17 18.76
N LYS A 37 5.53 3.36 18.61
CA LYS A 37 4.07 3.55 18.50
C LYS A 37 3.50 3.27 17.10
N LYS A 38 4.32 2.86 16.15
CA LYS A 38 3.84 2.52 14.80
C LYS A 38 3.29 1.10 14.78
N ASN A 39 1.98 0.97 14.85
CA ASN A 39 1.27 -0.32 14.82
C ASN A 39 1.34 -1.04 13.44
N ASN A 40 1.93 -0.40 12.41
CA ASN A 40 1.93 -0.87 11.02
C ASN A 40 3.31 -1.33 10.52
N LEU A 41 4.23 -1.68 11.43
CA LEU A 41 5.55 -2.16 11.05
C LEU A 41 5.46 -3.57 10.45
N LYS A 42 6.03 -3.75 9.27
CA LYS A 42 6.22 -5.05 8.62
C LYS A 42 7.66 -5.53 8.83
N HIS A 43 7.82 -6.84 8.96
CA HIS A 43 9.11 -7.47 9.21
C HIS A 43 9.51 -8.31 7.99
N ALA A 44 10.72 -8.07 7.48
CA ALA A 44 11.40 -8.95 6.55
C ALA A 44 12.61 -9.60 7.24
N ARG A 45 13.26 -10.54 6.59
CA ARG A 45 14.40 -11.28 7.18
C ARG A 45 15.51 -10.36 7.70
N THR A 46 15.77 -9.25 7.06
CA THR A 46 16.90 -8.36 7.36
C THR A 46 16.49 -6.92 7.68
N CYS A 47 15.22 -6.58 7.64
CA CYS A 47 14.76 -5.21 7.92
C CYS A 47 13.35 -5.16 8.47
N VAL A 48 13.04 -4.05 9.14
CA VAL A 48 11.69 -3.64 9.53
C VAL A 48 11.33 -2.43 8.69
N TYR A 49 10.11 -2.39 8.13
CA TYR A 49 9.71 -1.34 7.22
C TYR A 49 8.24 -0.94 7.42
N ASN A 50 7.93 0.29 7.02
CA ASN A 50 6.58 0.82 6.89
C ASN A 50 6.59 1.70 5.62
N ILE A 51 6.46 1.04 4.46
CA ILE A 51 6.52 1.68 3.15
C ILE A 51 5.19 1.46 2.47
N ASN A 52 4.42 2.53 2.37
CA ASN A 52 3.08 2.51 1.83
C ASN A 52 3.01 3.45 0.63
N TYR A 53 2.33 3.01 -0.40
CA TYR A 53 2.09 3.76 -1.62
C TYR A 53 0.59 3.86 -1.89
N HIS A 54 0.18 5.04 -2.33
CA HIS A 54 -1.10 5.25 -2.98
C HIS A 54 -0.87 5.34 -4.49
N PHE A 55 -1.46 4.41 -5.22
CA PHE A 55 -1.44 4.40 -6.68
C PHE A 55 -2.80 4.81 -7.24
N VAL A 56 -2.78 5.60 -8.31
CA VAL A 56 -3.97 5.89 -9.11
C VAL A 56 -3.65 5.72 -10.58
N TRP A 57 -4.49 5.00 -11.31
CA TRP A 57 -4.42 4.93 -12.77
C TRP A 57 -5.81 4.79 -13.38
N SER A 58 -5.97 5.22 -14.61
CA SER A 58 -7.24 5.21 -15.31
C SER A 58 -7.31 4.14 -16.41
N VAL A 59 -8.52 3.76 -16.73
CA VAL A 59 -8.85 3.11 -17.99
C VAL A 59 -8.47 4.03 -19.15
N LYS A 60 -8.02 3.46 -20.26
CA LYS A 60 -7.64 4.23 -21.45
C LYS A 60 -8.82 5.08 -21.95
N TYR A 61 -8.55 6.37 -22.13
CA TYR A 61 -9.54 7.40 -22.48
C TYR A 61 -10.67 7.56 -21.44
N ARG A 62 -10.43 7.19 -20.17
CA ARG A 62 -11.40 7.27 -19.07
C ARG A 62 -12.77 6.65 -19.40
N ARG A 63 -12.75 5.55 -20.16
CA ARG A 63 -13.98 4.83 -20.49
C ARG A 63 -14.53 4.13 -19.27
N LYS A 64 -15.79 4.33 -18.94
CA LYS A 64 -16.50 3.68 -17.83
C LYS A 64 -16.84 2.23 -18.20
N VAL A 65 -15.87 1.35 -18.04
CA VAL A 65 -16.01 -0.08 -18.39
C VAL A 65 -15.91 -1.02 -17.17
N ILE A 66 -15.49 -0.51 -16.01
CA ILE A 66 -15.41 -1.28 -14.78
C ILE A 66 -16.81 -1.36 -14.17
N THR A 67 -17.49 -2.46 -14.41
CA THR A 67 -18.79 -2.78 -13.78
C THR A 67 -18.56 -3.38 -12.39
N PRO A 68 -19.58 -3.45 -11.51
CA PRO A 68 -19.44 -4.08 -10.19
C PRO A 68 -18.93 -5.53 -10.25
N GLU A 69 -19.28 -6.28 -11.28
CA GLU A 69 -18.80 -7.65 -11.52
C GLU A 69 -17.28 -7.64 -11.83
N ILE A 70 -16.84 -6.74 -12.72
CA ILE A 70 -15.42 -6.58 -13.06
C ILE A 70 -14.61 -6.10 -11.87
N GLU A 71 -15.17 -5.19 -11.08
CA GLU A 71 -14.55 -4.68 -9.86
C GLU A 71 -14.34 -5.81 -8.84
N SER A 72 -15.37 -6.64 -8.59
CA SER A 72 -15.25 -7.78 -7.67
C SER A 72 -14.14 -8.74 -8.10
N TYR A 73 -14.15 -9.15 -9.38
CA TYR A 73 -13.11 -10.01 -9.93
C TYR A 73 -11.71 -9.37 -9.83
N MET A 74 -11.61 -8.06 -10.12
CA MET A 74 -10.35 -7.32 -10.06
C MET A 74 -9.81 -7.24 -8.63
N ARG A 75 -10.67 -7.08 -7.62
CA ARG A 75 -10.31 -7.08 -6.20
C ARG A 75 -9.64 -8.38 -5.80
N ASP A 76 -10.25 -9.52 -6.14
CA ASP A 76 -9.71 -10.84 -5.84
C ASP A 76 -8.39 -11.09 -6.57
N LEU A 77 -8.33 -10.71 -7.85
CA LEU A 77 -7.13 -10.83 -8.66
C LEU A 77 -5.96 -10.00 -8.13
N ILE A 78 -6.21 -8.78 -7.67
CA ILE A 78 -5.19 -7.90 -7.09
C ILE A 78 -4.64 -8.50 -5.78
N GLN A 79 -5.50 -9.06 -4.92
CA GLN A 79 -5.07 -9.76 -3.71
C GLN A 79 -4.20 -10.98 -4.05
N GLN A 80 -4.58 -11.76 -5.07
CA GLN A 80 -3.78 -12.90 -5.52
C GLN A 80 -2.40 -12.45 -6.03
N ILE A 81 -2.33 -11.39 -6.83
CA ILE A 81 -1.07 -10.81 -7.32
C ILE A 81 -0.20 -10.37 -6.13
N ALA A 82 -0.79 -9.76 -5.11
CA ALA A 82 -0.07 -9.30 -3.93
C ALA A 82 0.59 -10.46 -3.18
N VAL A 83 -0.15 -11.54 -2.96
CA VAL A 83 0.38 -12.77 -2.33
C VAL A 83 1.51 -13.37 -3.18
N ASP A 84 1.29 -13.55 -4.48
CA ASP A 84 2.25 -14.18 -5.40
C ASP A 84 3.55 -13.39 -5.53
N LYS A 85 3.48 -12.06 -5.44
CA LYS A 85 4.64 -11.16 -5.59
C LYS A 85 5.25 -10.70 -4.27
N GLY A 86 4.60 -10.96 -3.13
CA GLY A 86 5.13 -10.68 -1.80
C GLY A 86 5.04 -9.21 -1.38
N PHE A 87 3.90 -8.58 -1.66
CA PHE A 87 3.50 -7.29 -1.11
C PHE A 87 2.10 -7.41 -0.50
N ALA A 88 1.58 -6.36 0.11
CA ALA A 88 0.23 -6.33 0.66
C ALA A 88 -0.60 -5.23 0.00
N VAL A 89 -1.89 -5.48 -0.17
CA VAL A 89 -2.87 -4.50 -0.61
C VAL A 89 -3.79 -4.21 0.56
N ASP A 90 -3.76 -2.98 1.01
CA ASP A 90 -4.49 -2.55 2.20
C ASP A 90 -5.90 -2.06 1.85
N GLU A 91 -6.04 -1.36 0.69
CA GLU A 91 -7.34 -0.89 0.20
C GLU A 91 -7.35 -0.82 -1.32
N PHE A 92 -8.51 -1.09 -1.91
CA PHE A 92 -8.77 -1.04 -3.35
C PHE A 92 -10.14 -0.43 -3.60
N GLU A 93 -10.23 0.54 -4.50
CA GLU A 93 -11.47 1.15 -4.95
C GLU A 93 -11.44 1.46 -6.45
N SER A 94 -12.55 1.24 -7.13
CA SER A 94 -12.76 1.72 -8.49
C SER A 94 -13.64 2.97 -8.45
N GLY A 95 -13.06 4.11 -8.84
CA GLY A 95 -13.81 5.36 -8.93
C GLY A 95 -14.63 5.41 -10.24
N GLU A 96 -15.91 5.66 -10.14
CA GLU A 96 -16.86 5.83 -11.25
C GLU A 96 -16.76 4.84 -12.44
N GLY A 97 -16.06 3.72 -12.27
CA GLY A 97 -15.84 2.68 -13.27
C GLY A 97 -14.80 3.02 -14.35
N ASP A 98 -14.01 4.07 -14.19
CA ASP A 98 -13.03 4.53 -15.18
C ASP A 98 -11.60 4.67 -14.65
N HIS A 99 -11.38 4.54 -13.33
CA HIS A 99 -10.08 4.61 -12.70
C HIS A 99 -10.00 3.76 -11.42
N VAL A 100 -8.80 3.57 -10.91
CA VAL A 100 -8.52 2.70 -9.76
C VAL A 100 -7.64 3.45 -8.76
N HIS A 101 -8.02 3.37 -7.50
CA HIS A 101 -7.21 3.74 -6.34
C HIS A 101 -6.75 2.48 -5.62
N LEU A 102 -5.47 2.44 -5.25
CA LEU A 102 -4.89 1.28 -4.60
C LEU A 102 -3.88 1.71 -3.54
N PHE A 103 -4.08 1.24 -2.31
CA PHE A 103 -3.10 1.38 -1.24
C PHE A 103 -2.33 0.08 -1.06
N VAL A 104 -1.00 0.20 -1.13
CA VAL A 104 -0.09 -0.94 -1.15
C VAL A 104 1.01 -0.75 -0.14
N THR A 105 1.21 -1.75 0.72
CA THR A 105 2.39 -1.88 1.58
C THR A 105 3.39 -2.81 0.91
N ALA A 106 4.59 -2.34 0.61
CA ALA A 106 5.59 -3.13 -0.12
C ALA A 106 6.95 -3.16 0.57
N PRO A 107 7.71 -4.27 0.46
CA PRO A 107 9.05 -4.35 0.99
C PRO A 107 10.03 -3.43 0.24
N PRO A 108 11.11 -2.94 0.89
CA PRO A 108 12.05 -1.97 0.33
C PRO A 108 12.69 -2.39 -1.01
N LYS A 109 12.76 -3.69 -1.27
CA LYS A 109 13.32 -4.24 -2.53
C LYS A 109 12.44 -4.02 -3.75
N MET A 110 11.18 -3.61 -3.57
CA MET A 110 10.22 -3.41 -4.65
C MET A 110 10.06 -1.93 -4.96
N SER A 111 10.40 -1.55 -6.19
CA SER A 111 10.16 -0.18 -6.65
C SER A 111 8.68 0.06 -6.99
N PRO A 112 8.18 1.29 -6.88
CA PRO A 112 6.82 1.64 -7.31
C PRO A 112 6.53 1.25 -8.76
N SER A 113 7.51 1.43 -9.67
CA SER A 113 7.38 1.06 -11.07
C SER A 113 7.19 -0.44 -11.28
N LEU A 114 7.89 -1.28 -10.51
CA LEU A 114 7.74 -2.72 -10.55
C LEU A 114 6.36 -3.17 -10.06
N LEU A 115 5.87 -2.56 -8.97
CA LEU A 115 4.52 -2.82 -8.45
C LEU A 115 3.45 -2.51 -9.49
N VAL A 116 3.52 -1.33 -10.12
CA VAL A 116 2.58 -0.92 -11.18
C VAL A 116 2.67 -1.85 -12.39
N GLN A 117 3.86 -2.29 -12.77
CA GLN A 117 4.03 -3.24 -13.87
C GLN A 117 3.30 -4.57 -13.58
N TYR A 118 3.42 -5.12 -12.38
CA TYR A 118 2.68 -6.31 -11.99
C TYR A 118 1.17 -6.06 -11.97
N LEU A 119 0.74 -5.01 -11.29
CA LEU A 119 -0.68 -4.70 -11.12
C LEU A 119 -1.37 -4.43 -12.46
N LYS A 120 -0.88 -3.48 -13.25
CA LYS A 120 -1.49 -3.13 -14.54
C LYS A 120 -1.31 -4.22 -15.59
N GLY A 121 -0.14 -4.84 -15.67
CA GLY A 121 0.15 -5.86 -16.68
C GLY A 121 -0.69 -7.11 -16.49
N ILE A 122 -0.76 -7.65 -15.26
CA ILE A 122 -1.50 -8.87 -14.98
C ILE A 122 -3.01 -8.61 -15.02
N THR A 123 -3.50 -7.54 -14.38
CA THR A 123 -4.93 -7.21 -14.39
C THR A 123 -5.42 -6.92 -15.80
N GLY A 124 -4.67 -6.15 -16.59
CA GLY A 124 -5.05 -5.84 -17.97
C GLY A 124 -5.24 -7.10 -18.81
N ARG A 125 -4.31 -8.05 -18.72
CA ARG A 125 -4.41 -9.32 -19.44
C ARG A 125 -5.55 -10.18 -18.93
N LYS A 126 -5.62 -10.42 -17.62
CA LYS A 126 -6.61 -11.30 -17.00
C LYS A 126 -8.05 -10.82 -17.16
N LEU A 127 -8.27 -9.51 -17.05
CA LEU A 127 -9.59 -8.92 -17.29
C LEU A 127 -10.03 -9.09 -18.75
N MET A 128 -9.11 -8.98 -19.73
CA MET A 128 -9.42 -9.23 -21.13
C MET A 128 -9.67 -10.71 -21.45
N GLU A 129 -9.06 -11.63 -20.69
CA GLU A 129 -9.31 -13.07 -20.79
C GLU A 129 -10.69 -13.42 -20.22
N GLN A 130 -11.00 -12.90 -19.03
CA GLN A 130 -12.25 -13.21 -18.31
C GLN A 130 -13.47 -12.49 -18.89
N PHE A 131 -13.31 -11.27 -19.39
CA PHE A 131 -14.37 -10.43 -19.94
C PHE A 131 -14.07 -10.03 -21.39
N PRO A 132 -14.22 -10.94 -22.36
CA PRO A 132 -13.88 -10.69 -23.78
C PRO A 132 -14.63 -9.50 -24.40
N GLN A 133 -15.83 -9.19 -23.87
CA GLN A 133 -16.64 -8.04 -24.31
C GLN A 133 -15.94 -6.68 -24.07
N LEU A 134 -14.94 -6.62 -23.18
CA LEU A 134 -14.13 -5.42 -22.98
C LEU A 134 -13.37 -5.03 -24.25
N ARG A 135 -12.94 -6.01 -25.06
CA ARG A 135 -12.21 -5.75 -26.32
C ARG A 135 -12.99 -4.91 -27.31
N GLN A 136 -14.31 -5.07 -27.33
CA GLN A 136 -15.19 -4.28 -28.23
C GLN A 136 -15.32 -2.83 -27.77
N LYS A 137 -15.20 -2.58 -26.45
CA LYS A 137 -15.34 -1.25 -25.85
C LYS A 137 -14.02 -0.47 -25.79
N LEU A 138 -12.88 -1.13 -26.05
CA LEU A 138 -11.54 -0.57 -25.86
C LEU A 138 -10.81 -0.44 -27.19
N TRP A 139 -10.13 0.69 -27.35
CA TRP A 139 -9.34 0.93 -28.55
C TRP A 139 -8.07 0.05 -28.54
N LYS A 140 -7.83 -0.70 -29.61
CA LYS A 140 -6.71 -1.65 -29.74
C LYS A 140 -6.61 -2.69 -28.61
N GLY A 141 -7.69 -2.92 -27.84
CA GLY A 141 -7.67 -3.87 -26.74
C GLY A 141 -6.80 -3.48 -25.54
N GLU A 142 -6.45 -2.19 -25.40
CA GLU A 142 -5.69 -1.69 -24.27
C GLU A 142 -6.64 -1.20 -23.18
N LEU A 143 -6.60 -1.86 -21.99
CA LEU A 143 -7.44 -1.50 -20.86
C LEU A 143 -6.94 -0.26 -20.14
N TRP A 144 -5.66 -0.25 -19.78
CA TRP A 144 -5.10 0.79 -18.92
C TRP A 144 -4.41 1.89 -19.72
N ASN A 145 -4.55 3.13 -19.25
CA ASN A 145 -3.71 4.23 -19.72
C ASN A 145 -2.24 3.94 -19.39
N HIS A 146 -1.28 4.46 -20.15
CA HIS A 146 0.15 4.24 -19.88
C HIS A 146 0.61 4.90 -18.57
N SER A 147 0.11 6.10 -18.29
CA SER A 147 0.44 6.86 -17.08
C SER A 147 -0.18 6.27 -15.82
N TYR A 148 0.38 6.66 -14.70
CA TYR A 148 -0.13 6.42 -13.35
C TYR A 148 0.37 7.54 -12.43
N TYR A 149 -0.34 7.74 -11.34
CA TYR A 149 0.09 8.56 -10.22
C TYR A 149 0.56 7.65 -9.09
N VAL A 150 1.58 8.08 -8.36
CA VAL A 150 2.04 7.42 -7.15
C VAL A 150 2.52 8.43 -6.13
N GLU A 151 2.12 8.25 -4.89
CA GLU A 151 2.63 8.98 -3.75
C GLU A 151 2.97 8.02 -2.59
N THR A 152 3.86 8.46 -1.71
CA THR A 152 4.13 7.75 -0.47
C THR A 152 3.14 8.18 0.59
N VAL A 153 2.55 7.22 1.27
CA VAL A 153 1.62 7.46 2.37
C VAL A 153 2.34 7.14 3.67
N GLY A 154 2.35 8.11 4.60
CA GLY A 154 2.94 7.91 5.92
C GLY A 154 2.12 6.97 6.81
N ASP A 155 2.22 7.18 8.11
CA ASP A 155 1.50 6.38 9.11
C ASP A 155 0.02 6.80 9.16
N VAL A 156 -0.77 6.24 8.27
CA VAL A 156 -2.19 6.55 8.14
C VAL A 156 -3.00 5.32 8.53
N SER A 157 -4.00 5.50 9.38
CA SER A 157 -4.93 4.42 9.69
C SER A 157 -5.76 4.07 8.43
N ALA A 158 -6.21 2.81 8.32
CA ALA A 158 -7.11 2.37 7.24
C ALA A 158 -8.36 3.28 7.12
N GLU A 159 -8.83 3.80 8.25
CA GLU A 159 -9.96 4.73 8.29
C GLU A 159 -9.64 6.09 7.64
N THR A 160 -8.44 6.60 7.84
CA THR A 160 -7.99 7.85 7.18
C THR A 160 -7.84 7.64 5.67
N ILE A 161 -7.34 6.49 5.25
CA ILE A 161 -7.24 6.09 3.85
C ILE A 161 -8.63 6.06 3.19
N ARG A 162 -9.62 5.42 3.82
CA ARG A 162 -10.99 5.38 3.32
C ARG A 162 -11.59 6.77 3.16
N LYS A 163 -11.48 7.61 4.19
CA LYS A 163 -11.95 9.00 4.12
C LYS A 163 -11.27 9.81 3.02
N TYR A 164 -9.98 9.58 2.77
CA TYR A 164 -9.23 10.23 1.69
C TYR A 164 -9.77 9.83 0.32
N ILE A 165 -10.00 8.54 0.09
CA ILE A 165 -10.58 8.03 -1.17
C ILE A 165 -11.99 8.58 -1.37
N GLU A 166 -12.86 8.51 -0.35
CA GLU A 166 -14.22 9.06 -0.40
C GLU A 166 -14.25 10.56 -0.71
N HIS A 167 -13.26 11.32 -0.26
CA HIS A 167 -13.13 12.74 -0.57
C HIS A 167 -12.69 12.98 -2.01
N GLN A 168 -11.77 12.17 -2.53
CA GLN A 168 -11.30 12.31 -3.92
C GLN A 168 -12.39 11.91 -4.93
N SER A 169 -13.18 10.87 -4.64
CA SER A 169 -14.29 10.46 -5.51
C SER A 169 -15.42 11.49 -5.63
N LYS A 170 -15.50 12.47 -4.70
CA LYS A 170 -16.49 13.58 -4.72
C LYS A 170 -15.99 14.85 -5.40
N GLN A 171 -14.70 14.94 -5.75
CA GLN A 171 -14.10 16.15 -6.34
C GLN A 171 -13.96 16.09 -7.87
N TYR A 172 -14.31 14.99 -8.48
CA TYR A 172 -14.28 14.77 -9.93
C TYR A 172 -15.63 14.27 -10.42
#